data_9c74dee13af115db60acbe98918d5eef
#
_entry.id   9c74dee13af115db60acbe98918d5eef
#
_cell.length_a   1.000
_cell.length_b   1.000
_cell.length_c   1.000
_cell.angle_alpha   90.00
_cell.angle_beta   90.00
_cell.angle_gamma   90.00
#
_symmetry.space_group_name_H-M   'P 1'
#
loop_
_entity.id
_entity.type
_entity.pdbx_description
1 polymer ?
#
loop_
_entity_poly.entity_id
_entity_poly.type
_entity_poly.pdbx_seq_one_letter_code
_entity_poly.pdbx_strand_id
1 'polypeptide(L)'
;MPKETIETLVSELIHEEDWRRMRATVACLSGGPRAVHALIQVLQTGSPALKAEAAAMLARVNDPQAGVPLVALLRDEDETVRKAGAAALEHLAGVLDETTAAALTLLLYESKDTDESIRGVASQLLGVIPNAIAPLCAMLTHQDPEAQVMAAAMLEHLLEPRSVDAFINAMGQPAVSDTAVRTLKKLSAIRARIDEVFDGLRAIEELSEREEARMSTVINLLAIGRPSVEILIEYLDDDDWVIREAAADLLGKIGDVRAVEPLMQRLRVDKDTGVKELAMKSLGLIGDARPAQLYIEAIPIRPLRVYAMEALAKVKDVEVLRPYKELFDRLRADRDGLVAYNSGLIADKLEALDGTPVGSQGGHEDDE
;
A
#
# COMPACT_ATOMS: atom_id res chain seq x y z
N MET A 1 -29.92 8.09 -30.06
CA MET A 1 -28.85 8.89 -29.50
C MET A 1 -27.53 8.17 -29.79
N PRO A 2 -26.47 8.83 -30.30
CA PRO A 2 -25.19 8.19 -30.42
C PRO A 2 -24.78 7.68 -29.05
N LYS A 3 -24.25 6.44 -28.95
CA LYS A 3 -23.67 5.92 -27.71
C LYS A 3 -22.51 6.84 -27.33
N GLU A 4 -22.64 7.58 -26.26
CA GLU A 4 -21.54 8.39 -25.73
C GLU A 4 -20.36 7.46 -25.44
N THR A 5 -19.19 7.83 -25.93
CA THR A 5 -17.97 7.07 -25.72
C THR A 5 -17.35 7.45 -24.37
N ILE A 6 -16.51 6.59 -23.83
CA ILE A 6 -15.85 6.86 -22.55
C ILE A 6 -14.97 8.14 -22.65
N GLU A 7 -14.38 8.41 -23.81
CA GLU A 7 -13.58 9.60 -24.09
C GLU A 7 -14.41 10.88 -23.96
N THR A 8 -15.67 10.85 -24.42
CA THR A 8 -16.60 11.98 -24.28
C THR A 8 -17.00 12.18 -22.81
N LEU A 9 -17.24 11.09 -22.07
CA LEU A 9 -17.63 11.16 -20.66
C LEU A 9 -16.50 11.68 -19.78
N VAL A 10 -15.24 11.30 -20.04
CA VAL A 10 -14.09 11.81 -19.26
C VAL A 10 -13.99 13.33 -19.31
N SER A 11 -14.35 13.97 -20.42
CA SER A 11 -14.36 15.45 -20.51
C SER A 11 -15.40 16.11 -19.61
N GLU A 12 -16.41 15.37 -19.14
CA GLU A 12 -17.46 15.85 -18.23
C GLU A 12 -17.06 15.81 -16.74
N LEU A 13 -15.87 15.28 -16.40
CA LEU A 13 -15.39 15.25 -15.00
C LEU A 13 -15.33 16.63 -14.34
N ILE A 14 -15.17 17.70 -15.12
CA ILE A 14 -15.13 19.10 -14.66
C ILE A 14 -16.38 19.88 -15.05
N HIS A 15 -17.47 19.22 -15.48
CA HIS A 15 -18.68 19.90 -15.92
C HIS A 15 -19.35 20.63 -14.73
N GLU A 16 -20.02 21.78 -14.98
CA GLU A 16 -20.69 22.57 -13.94
C GLU A 16 -21.86 21.81 -13.30
N GLU A 17 -22.58 20.99 -14.05
CA GLU A 17 -23.71 20.20 -13.58
C GLU A 17 -23.27 18.92 -12.84
N ASP A 18 -23.63 18.80 -11.57
CA ASP A 18 -23.26 17.70 -10.67
C ASP A 18 -23.59 16.31 -11.24
N TRP A 19 -24.76 16.15 -11.86
CA TRP A 19 -25.18 14.87 -12.41
C TRP A 19 -24.29 14.40 -13.57
N ARG A 20 -23.73 15.33 -14.37
CA ARG A 20 -22.77 14.99 -15.43
C ARG A 20 -21.44 14.54 -14.83
N ARG A 21 -20.92 15.26 -13.84
CA ARG A 21 -19.71 14.83 -13.13
C ARG A 21 -19.88 13.47 -12.50
N MET A 22 -21.03 13.22 -11.83
CA MET A 22 -21.32 11.92 -11.23
C MET A 22 -21.38 10.80 -12.29
N ARG A 23 -22.04 11.05 -13.43
CA ARG A 23 -22.11 10.10 -14.55
C ARG A 23 -20.72 9.78 -15.10
N ALA A 24 -19.89 10.82 -15.30
CA ALA A 24 -18.51 10.67 -15.75
C ALA A 24 -17.67 9.86 -14.77
N THR A 25 -17.79 10.15 -13.47
CA THR A 25 -17.12 9.41 -12.41
C THR A 25 -17.49 7.92 -12.41
N VAL A 26 -18.79 7.61 -12.47
CA VAL A 26 -19.26 6.22 -12.53
C VAL A 26 -18.73 5.52 -13.79
N ALA A 27 -18.75 6.19 -14.95
CA ALA A 27 -18.23 5.64 -16.19
C ALA A 27 -16.72 5.37 -16.11
N CYS A 28 -15.94 6.23 -15.49
CA CYS A 28 -14.50 6.02 -15.27
C CYS A 28 -14.23 4.83 -14.35
N LEU A 29 -14.96 4.71 -13.25
CA LEU A 29 -14.77 3.61 -12.29
C LEU A 29 -15.22 2.25 -12.83
N SER A 30 -16.24 2.22 -13.68
CA SER A 30 -16.79 0.98 -14.24
C SER A 30 -16.25 0.62 -15.63
N GLY A 31 -15.54 1.53 -16.29
CA GLY A 31 -15.12 1.42 -17.70
C GLY A 31 -13.90 0.51 -17.92
N GLY A 32 -13.26 0.01 -16.86
CA GLY A 32 -12.10 -0.86 -16.93
C GLY A 32 -10.94 -0.28 -17.76
N PRO A 33 -10.19 -1.10 -18.51
CA PRO A 33 -8.99 -0.65 -19.26
C PRO A 33 -9.25 0.48 -20.25
N ARG A 34 -10.45 0.60 -20.79
CA ARG A 34 -10.81 1.70 -21.71
C ARG A 34 -10.89 3.04 -21.00
N ALA A 35 -11.41 3.05 -19.78
CA ALA A 35 -11.43 4.26 -18.96
C ALA A 35 -10.04 4.69 -18.55
N VAL A 36 -9.19 3.74 -18.12
CA VAL A 36 -7.77 4.00 -17.81
C VAL A 36 -7.07 4.65 -19.01
N HIS A 37 -7.22 4.08 -20.21
CA HIS A 37 -6.62 4.63 -21.42
C HIS A 37 -7.11 6.06 -21.73
N ALA A 38 -8.43 6.29 -21.64
CA ALA A 38 -9.01 7.63 -21.88
C ALA A 38 -8.52 8.66 -20.85
N LEU A 39 -8.45 8.29 -19.58
CA LEU A 39 -7.91 9.13 -18.51
C LEU A 39 -6.43 9.47 -18.75
N ILE A 40 -5.61 8.48 -19.14
CA ILE A 40 -4.20 8.70 -19.49
C ILE A 40 -4.04 9.66 -20.66
N GLN A 41 -4.88 9.59 -21.68
CA GLN A 41 -4.87 10.56 -22.79
C GLN A 41 -5.15 11.98 -22.29
N VAL A 42 -6.07 12.14 -21.37
CA VAL A 42 -6.41 13.45 -20.78
C VAL A 42 -5.24 14.03 -19.98
N LEU A 43 -4.41 13.20 -19.31
CA LEU A 43 -3.21 13.70 -18.64
C LEU A 43 -2.23 14.41 -19.61
N GLN A 44 -2.24 14.02 -20.89
CA GLN A 44 -1.36 14.60 -21.90
C GLN A 44 -1.92 15.88 -22.54
N THR A 45 -3.22 15.94 -22.77
CA THR A 45 -3.84 16.97 -23.62
C THR A 45 -4.90 17.82 -22.95
N GLY A 46 -5.33 17.46 -21.75
CA GLY A 46 -6.41 18.13 -21.01
C GLY A 46 -6.01 19.51 -20.47
N SER A 47 -7.03 20.30 -20.09
CA SER A 47 -6.81 21.51 -19.29
C SER A 47 -6.26 21.15 -17.90
N PRO A 48 -5.58 22.06 -17.18
CA PRO A 48 -5.06 21.78 -15.84
C PRO A 48 -6.10 21.20 -14.89
N ALA A 49 -7.31 21.74 -14.84
CA ALA A 49 -8.40 21.23 -14.01
C ALA A 49 -8.79 19.79 -14.39
N LEU A 50 -8.89 19.50 -15.69
CA LEU A 50 -9.26 18.17 -16.17
C LEU A 50 -8.13 17.14 -15.94
N LYS A 51 -6.86 17.55 -16.08
CA LYS A 51 -5.70 16.70 -15.72
C LYS A 51 -5.72 16.33 -14.24
N ALA A 52 -6.00 17.27 -13.34
CA ALA A 52 -6.06 17.03 -11.91
C ALA A 52 -7.19 16.06 -11.55
N GLU A 53 -8.37 16.20 -12.12
CA GLU A 53 -9.49 15.27 -11.92
C GLU A 53 -9.21 13.89 -12.52
N ALA A 54 -8.58 13.83 -13.70
CA ALA A 54 -8.19 12.56 -14.32
C ALA A 54 -7.15 11.81 -13.46
N ALA A 55 -6.19 12.52 -12.85
CA ALA A 55 -5.24 11.93 -11.91
C ALA A 55 -5.94 11.35 -10.67
N ALA A 56 -6.89 12.10 -10.09
CA ALA A 56 -7.70 11.63 -8.97
C ALA A 56 -8.56 10.39 -9.33
N MET A 57 -9.10 10.34 -10.55
CA MET A 57 -9.84 9.17 -11.02
C MET A 57 -8.93 7.96 -11.23
N LEU A 58 -7.73 8.13 -11.80
CA LEU A 58 -6.75 7.04 -11.96
C LEU A 58 -6.32 6.46 -10.61
N ALA A 59 -6.14 7.31 -9.60
CA ALA A 59 -5.88 6.86 -8.24
C ALA A 59 -7.01 5.94 -7.71
N ARG A 60 -8.27 6.29 -7.95
CA ARG A 60 -9.44 5.51 -7.52
C ARG A 60 -9.63 4.21 -8.32
N VAL A 61 -9.30 4.20 -9.61
CA VAL A 61 -9.34 2.99 -10.45
C VAL A 61 -8.28 1.97 -10.02
N ASN A 62 -7.21 2.44 -9.38
CA ASN A 62 -6.15 1.61 -8.79
C ASN A 62 -5.44 0.70 -9.82
N ASP A 63 -5.14 1.24 -11.01
CA ASP A 63 -4.47 0.52 -12.10
C ASP A 63 -2.99 0.93 -12.19
N PRO A 64 -2.03 -0.02 -12.14
CA PRO A 64 -0.60 0.29 -12.20
C PRO A 64 -0.16 0.95 -13.51
N GLN A 65 -0.89 0.80 -14.61
CA GLN A 65 -0.59 1.45 -15.88
C GLN A 65 -0.63 3.00 -15.80
N ALA A 66 -1.29 3.54 -14.78
CA ALA A 66 -1.33 4.98 -14.53
C ALA A 66 0.02 5.53 -14.03
N GLY A 67 0.91 4.69 -13.50
CA GLY A 67 2.12 5.14 -12.80
C GLY A 67 3.00 6.07 -13.63
N VAL A 68 3.54 5.59 -14.75
CA VAL A 68 4.43 6.40 -15.61
C VAL A 68 3.77 7.68 -16.14
N PRO A 69 2.51 7.66 -16.62
CA PRO A 69 1.79 8.89 -16.99
C PRO A 69 1.65 9.90 -15.84
N LEU A 70 1.40 9.41 -14.61
CA LEU A 70 1.30 10.29 -13.43
C LEU A 70 2.67 10.87 -13.03
N VAL A 71 3.77 10.12 -13.20
CA VAL A 71 5.14 10.66 -12.99
C VAL A 71 5.40 11.85 -13.92
N ALA A 72 4.93 11.80 -15.17
CA ALA A 72 5.07 12.91 -16.10
C ALA A 72 4.39 14.20 -15.62
N LEU A 73 3.28 14.10 -14.87
CA LEU A 73 2.59 15.28 -14.29
C LEU A 73 3.42 16.02 -13.25
N LEU A 74 4.41 15.37 -12.61
CA LEU A 74 5.29 16.04 -11.66
C LEU A 74 6.14 17.14 -12.29
N ARG A 75 6.22 17.19 -13.63
CA ARG A 75 6.87 18.24 -14.42
C ARG A 75 5.90 19.21 -15.08
N ASP A 76 4.60 19.12 -14.80
CA ASP A 76 3.62 20.05 -15.38
C ASP A 76 3.88 21.48 -14.89
N GLU A 77 3.62 22.45 -15.75
CA GLU A 77 3.79 23.87 -15.42
C GLU A 77 2.84 24.31 -14.30
N ASP A 78 1.64 23.72 -14.25
CA ASP A 78 0.63 24.02 -13.23
C ASP A 78 0.88 23.28 -11.93
N GLU A 79 1.01 24.01 -10.83
CA GLU A 79 1.26 23.45 -9.49
C GLU A 79 0.13 22.52 -9.02
N THR A 80 -1.12 22.83 -9.38
CA THR A 80 -2.29 22.01 -9.01
C THR A 80 -2.20 20.63 -9.68
N VAL A 81 -1.75 20.58 -10.93
CA VAL A 81 -1.53 19.35 -11.67
C VAL A 81 -0.39 18.54 -11.04
N ARG A 82 0.74 19.18 -10.69
CA ARG A 82 1.85 18.50 -10.02
C ARG A 82 1.40 17.87 -8.70
N LYS A 83 0.66 18.62 -7.87
CA LYS A 83 0.11 18.13 -6.59
C LYS A 83 -0.86 16.97 -6.77
N ALA A 84 -1.74 17.04 -7.78
CA ALA A 84 -2.68 15.97 -8.09
C ALA A 84 -1.95 14.70 -8.56
N GLY A 85 -0.91 14.84 -9.39
CA GLY A 85 -0.05 13.73 -9.80
C GLY A 85 0.66 13.07 -8.63
N ALA A 86 1.24 13.85 -7.71
CA ALA A 86 1.90 13.34 -6.51
C ALA A 86 0.93 12.59 -5.60
N ALA A 87 -0.23 13.17 -5.29
CA ALA A 87 -1.26 12.54 -4.47
C ALA A 87 -1.79 11.23 -5.08
N ALA A 88 -1.98 11.20 -6.41
CA ALA A 88 -2.38 9.99 -7.12
C ALA A 88 -1.32 8.88 -7.03
N LEU A 89 -0.04 9.21 -7.19
CA LEU A 89 1.07 8.27 -7.05
C LEU A 89 1.21 7.74 -5.61
N GLU A 90 1.03 8.58 -4.60
CA GLU A 90 1.00 8.15 -3.19
C GLU A 90 -0.13 7.16 -2.92
N HIS A 91 -1.31 7.42 -3.48
CA HIS A 91 -2.46 6.52 -3.34
C HIS A 91 -2.21 5.16 -4.00
N LEU A 92 -1.57 5.16 -5.17
CA LEU A 92 -1.24 3.97 -5.94
C LEU A 92 0.03 3.26 -5.47
N ALA A 93 0.77 3.77 -4.50
CA ALA A 93 2.11 3.29 -4.15
C ALA A 93 2.21 1.77 -3.96
N GLY A 94 1.16 1.14 -3.41
CA GLY A 94 1.11 -0.31 -3.18
C GLY A 94 0.98 -1.18 -4.44
N VAL A 95 0.53 -0.61 -5.56
CA VAL A 95 0.31 -1.34 -6.82
C VAL A 95 1.26 -0.91 -7.94
N LEU A 96 2.06 0.16 -7.71
CA LEU A 96 3.01 0.65 -8.72
C LEU A 96 4.14 -0.35 -8.95
N ASP A 97 4.52 -0.45 -10.21
CA ASP A 97 5.54 -1.38 -10.71
C ASP A 97 6.96 -0.78 -10.76
N GLU A 98 7.91 -1.61 -11.14
CA GLU A 98 9.31 -1.24 -11.31
C GLU A 98 9.50 -0.18 -12.42
N THR A 99 8.63 -0.15 -13.44
CA THR A 99 8.72 0.84 -14.53
C THR A 99 8.40 2.24 -14.02
N THR A 100 7.43 2.37 -13.13
CA THR A 100 7.11 3.63 -12.45
C THR A 100 8.24 4.07 -11.52
N ALA A 101 8.82 3.14 -10.77
CA ALA A 101 9.97 3.42 -9.93
C ALA A 101 11.19 3.86 -10.74
N ALA A 102 11.44 3.25 -11.90
CA ALA A 102 12.50 3.67 -12.81
C ALA A 102 12.26 5.09 -13.35
N ALA A 103 11.02 5.43 -13.73
CA ALA A 103 10.66 6.77 -14.17
C ALA A 103 10.87 7.83 -13.07
N LEU A 104 10.52 7.52 -11.83
CA LEU A 104 10.79 8.40 -10.66
C LEU A 104 12.28 8.54 -10.37
N THR A 105 13.05 7.45 -10.48
CA THR A 105 14.50 7.48 -10.31
C THR A 105 15.17 8.35 -11.37
N LEU A 106 14.73 8.25 -12.62
CA LEU A 106 15.18 9.12 -13.69
C LEU A 106 14.78 10.57 -13.45
N LEU A 107 13.54 10.82 -13.03
CA LEU A 107 13.06 12.16 -12.66
C LEU A 107 13.91 12.78 -11.56
N LEU A 108 14.22 12.01 -10.52
CA LEU A 108 15.07 12.45 -9.41
C LEU A 108 16.47 12.86 -9.90
N TYR A 109 17.08 12.08 -10.79
CA TYR A 109 18.38 12.36 -11.36
C TYR A 109 18.35 13.60 -12.26
N GLU A 110 17.39 13.71 -13.18
CA GLU A 110 17.29 14.82 -14.14
C GLU A 110 16.93 16.17 -13.48
N SER A 111 16.22 16.15 -12.32
CA SER A 111 15.86 17.37 -11.57
C SER A 111 16.91 17.81 -10.56
N LYS A 112 18.10 17.19 -10.52
CA LYS A 112 19.17 17.47 -9.56
C LYS A 112 19.58 18.96 -9.48
N ASP A 113 19.58 19.66 -10.62
CA ASP A 113 20.02 21.04 -10.74
C ASP A 113 18.89 22.05 -10.95
N THR A 114 17.65 21.61 -11.14
CA THR A 114 16.57 22.45 -11.67
C THR A 114 15.40 22.70 -10.74
N ASP A 115 14.97 21.71 -9.93
CA ASP A 115 13.79 21.84 -9.09
C ASP A 115 13.87 20.98 -7.82
N GLU A 116 14.13 21.65 -6.70
CA GLU A 116 14.19 20.99 -5.39
C GLU A 116 12.84 20.40 -4.95
N SER A 117 11.73 21.03 -5.34
CA SER A 117 10.38 20.54 -5.01
C SER A 117 10.06 19.23 -5.72
N ILE A 118 10.35 19.13 -7.03
CA ILE A 118 10.18 17.89 -7.80
C ILE A 118 11.06 16.78 -7.23
N ARG A 119 12.32 17.11 -6.90
CA ARG A 119 13.26 16.16 -6.31
C ARG A 119 12.79 15.64 -4.95
N GLY A 120 12.26 16.52 -4.09
CA GLY A 120 11.68 16.15 -2.80
C GLY A 120 10.52 15.16 -2.95
N VAL A 121 9.58 15.47 -3.84
CA VAL A 121 8.42 14.60 -4.14
C VAL A 121 8.88 13.25 -4.71
N ALA A 122 9.79 13.23 -5.69
CA ALA A 122 10.29 11.98 -6.27
C ALA A 122 10.99 11.10 -5.22
N SER A 123 11.81 11.69 -4.33
CA SER A 123 12.47 10.98 -3.23
C SER A 123 11.45 10.38 -2.24
N GLN A 124 10.42 11.16 -1.87
CA GLN A 124 9.36 10.70 -0.98
C GLN A 124 8.60 9.53 -1.59
N LEU A 125 8.19 9.63 -2.87
CA LEU A 125 7.49 8.58 -3.58
C LEU A 125 8.33 7.29 -3.70
N LEU A 126 9.62 7.40 -4.05
CA LEU A 126 10.53 6.25 -4.08
C LEU A 126 10.65 5.58 -2.71
N GLY A 127 10.54 6.36 -1.61
CA GLY A 127 10.54 5.84 -0.25
C GLY A 127 9.31 4.98 0.10
N VAL A 128 8.18 5.15 -0.59
CA VAL A 128 6.93 4.43 -0.30
C VAL A 128 6.58 3.34 -1.30
N ILE A 129 7.16 3.37 -2.51
CA ILE A 129 6.92 2.36 -3.55
C ILE A 129 7.74 1.09 -3.24
N PRO A 130 7.11 -0.09 -3.09
CA PRO A 130 7.81 -1.33 -2.70
C PRO A 130 8.89 -1.78 -3.69
N ASN A 131 8.70 -1.49 -4.97
CA ASN A 131 9.57 -1.94 -6.06
C ASN A 131 10.59 -0.88 -6.52
N ALA A 132 10.82 0.19 -5.73
CA ALA A 132 11.76 1.25 -6.06
C ALA A 132 13.24 0.84 -5.98
N ILE A 133 13.54 -0.28 -5.35
CA ILE A 133 14.92 -0.67 -5.00
C ILE A 133 15.73 -1.07 -6.22
N ALA A 134 15.18 -1.87 -7.14
CA ALA A 134 15.92 -2.37 -8.30
C ALA A 134 16.46 -1.26 -9.23
N PRO A 135 15.68 -0.24 -9.60
CA PRO A 135 16.19 0.91 -10.36
C PRO A 135 17.29 1.69 -9.64
N LEU A 136 17.15 1.92 -8.33
CA LEU A 136 18.18 2.59 -7.54
C LEU A 136 19.45 1.74 -7.45
N CYS A 137 19.35 0.43 -7.26
CA CYS A 137 20.49 -0.47 -7.27
C CYS A 137 21.24 -0.47 -8.62
N ALA A 138 20.51 -0.43 -9.73
CA ALA A 138 21.12 -0.34 -11.07
C ALA A 138 21.93 0.96 -11.23
N MET A 139 21.49 2.06 -10.63
CA MET A 139 22.21 3.34 -10.71
C MET A 139 23.51 3.38 -9.87
N LEU A 140 23.75 2.47 -8.94
CA LEU A 140 25.02 2.40 -8.20
C LEU A 140 26.23 2.13 -9.09
N THR A 141 26.01 1.55 -10.26
CA THR A 141 27.07 1.26 -11.26
C THR A 141 26.90 2.10 -12.54
N HIS A 142 26.12 3.18 -12.48
CA HIS A 142 25.92 4.08 -13.60
C HIS A 142 27.26 4.75 -14.01
N GLN A 143 27.38 5.18 -15.28
CA GLN A 143 28.61 5.84 -15.77
C GLN A 143 28.86 7.21 -15.14
N ASP A 144 27.80 7.94 -14.77
CA ASP A 144 27.89 9.23 -14.07
C ASP A 144 28.05 9.02 -12.56
N PRO A 145 29.16 9.50 -11.95
CA PRO A 145 29.40 9.42 -10.52
C PRO A 145 28.32 10.13 -9.66
N GLU A 146 27.69 11.18 -10.17
CA GLU A 146 26.64 11.90 -9.44
C GLU A 146 25.37 11.04 -9.33
N ALA A 147 25.01 10.30 -10.38
CA ALA A 147 23.94 9.34 -10.34
C ALA A 147 24.20 8.22 -9.32
N GLN A 148 25.45 7.75 -9.24
CA GLN A 148 25.89 6.77 -8.24
C GLN A 148 25.71 7.30 -6.81
N VAL A 149 26.18 8.51 -6.55
CA VAL A 149 26.08 9.16 -5.22
C VAL A 149 24.62 9.36 -4.82
N MET A 150 23.80 9.86 -5.73
CA MET A 150 22.36 10.05 -5.48
C MET A 150 21.67 8.72 -5.11
N ALA A 151 21.88 7.68 -5.91
CA ALA A 151 21.28 6.37 -5.66
C ALA A 151 21.78 5.77 -4.33
N ALA A 152 23.08 5.88 -4.04
CA ALA A 152 23.65 5.39 -2.79
C ALA A 152 23.07 6.12 -1.57
N ALA A 153 22.92 7.44 -1.63
CA ALA A 153 22.33 8.24 -0.56
C ALA A 153 20.86 7.86 -0.32
N MET A 154 20.09 7.63 -1.40
CA MET A 154 18.69 7.19 -1.30
C MET A 154 18.58 5.80 -0.69
N LEU A 155 19.37 4.84 -1.13
CA LEU A 155 19.40 3.47 -0.59
C LEU A 155 19.90 3.44 0.87
N GLU A 156 20.85 4.31 1.24
CA GLU A 156 21.29 4.47 2.64
C GLU A 156 20.16 5.01 3.52
N HIS A 157 19.35 5.92 2.99
CA HIS A 157 18.18 6.46 3.72
C HIS A 157 17.09 5.40 3.90
N LEU A 158 16.84 4.60 2.87
CA LEU A 158 15.83 3.54 2.90
C LEU A 158 16.22 2.36 3.78
N LEU A 159 17.54 2.09 3.96
CA LEU A 159 18.08 0.94 4.67
C LEU A 159 17.42 -0.38 4.24
N GLU A 160 17.32 -0.58 2.94
CA GLU A 160 16.60 -1.72 2.35
C GLU A 160 17.54 -2.94 2.21
N PRO A 161 17.26 -4.07 2.88
CA PRO A 161 18.12 -5.27 2.83
C PRO A 161 18.35 -5.81 1.42
N ARG A 162 17.40 -5.66 0.51
CA ARG A 162 17.53 -6.07 -0.90
C ARG A 162 18.63 -5.32 -1.67
N SER A 163 19.15 -4.20 -1.13
CA SER A 163 20.25 -3.45 -1.72
C SER A 163 21.63 -3.99 -1.41
N VAL A 164 21.76 -5.02 -0.53
CA VAL A 164 23.04 -5.55 -0.05
C VAL A 164 23.94 -5.98 -1.19
N ASP A 165 23.46 -6.82 -2.09
CA ASP A 165 24.26 -7.34 -3.22
C ASP A 165 24.70 -6.21 -4.16
N ALA A 166 23.81 -5.24 -4.40
CA ALA A 166 24.13 -4.08 -5.24
C ALA A 166 25.22 -3.21 -4.61
N PHE A 167 25.19 -2.98 -3.29
CA PHE A 167 26.25 -2.26 -2.59
C PHE A 167 27.57 -3.05 -2.59
N ILE A 168 27.55 -4.37 -2.40
CA ILE A 168 28.75 -5.21 -2.50
C ILE A 168 29.38 -5.05 -3.89
N ASN A 169 28.59 -5.13 -4.95
CA ASN A 169 29.07 -4.98 -6.32
C ASN A 169 29.59 -3.57 -6.61
N ALA A 170 29.02 -2.54 -5.96
CA ALA A 170 29.44 -1.16 -6.13
C ALA A 170 30.61 -0.72 -5.23
N MET A 171 31.10 -1.56 -4.32
CA MET A 171 32.23 -1.21 -3.42
C MET A 171 33.50 -0.82 -4.18
N GLY A 172 33.69 -1.28 -5.40
CA GLY A 172 34.80 -0.89 -6.28
C GLY A 172 34.65 0.48 -6.92
N GLN A 173 33.49 1.14 -6.81
CA GLN A 173 33.24 2.47 -7.35
C GLN A 173 33.66 3.54 -6.34
N PRO A 174 34.65 4.43 -6.67
CA PRO A 174 35.16 5.40 -5.72
C PRO A 174 34.10 6.36 -5.18
N ALA A 175 33.10 6.70 -5.99
CA ALA A 175 32.05 7.65 -5.63
C ALA A 175 31.13 7.15 -4.51
N VAL A 176 30.94 5.84 -4.35
CA VAL A 176 29.97 5.24 -3.43
C VAL A 176 30.56 4.28 -2.40
N SER A 177 31.85 3.96 -2.49
CA SER A 177 32.51 2.95 -1.64
C SER A 177 32.27 3.20 -0.12
N ASP A 178 32.47 4.42 0.35
CA ASP A 178 32.28 4.74 1.76
C ASP A 178 30.82 4.62 2.21
N THR A 179 29.90 5.05 1.35
CA THR A 179 28.46 4.93 1.60
C THR A 179 28.04 3.46 1.60
N ALA A 180 28.56 2.65 0.67
CA ALA A 180 28.32 1.21 0.62
C ALA A 180 28.76 0.51 1.91
N VAL A 181 30.00 0.74 2.37
CA VAL A 181 30.52 0.17 3.63
C VAL A 181 29.65 0.59 4.83
N ARG A 182 29.28 1.85 4.90
CA ARG A 182 28.47 2.40 6.00
C ARG A 182 27.07 1.78 6.02
N THR A 183 26.42 1.67 4.86
CA THR A 183 25.07 1.10 4.71
C THR A 183 25.07 -0.40 5.03
N LEU A 184 26.02 -1.16 4.50
CA LEU A 184 26.17 -2.60 4.79
C LEU A 184 26.35 -2.87 6.28
N LYS A 185 27.14 -2.04 7.00
CA LYS A 185 27.29 -2.15 8.46
C LYS A 185 25.96 -1.92 9.18
N LYS A 186 25.18 -0.91 8.77
CA LYS A 186 23.85 -0.64 9.36
C LYS A 186 22.88 -1.79 9.15
N LEU A 187 22.80 -2.32 7.93
CA LEU A 187 21.91 -3.45 7.60
C LEU A 187 22.29 -4.72 8.35
N SER A 188 23.60 -5.03 8.44
CA SER A 188 24.10 -6.17 9.23
C SER A 188 23.75 -6.04 10.71
N ALA A 189 23.85 -4.83 11.29
CA ALA A 189 23.51 -4.59 12.68
C ALA A 189 22.00 -4.76 12.94
N ILE A 190 21.13 -4.37 11.99
CA ILE A 190 19.68 -4.57 12.08
C ILE A 190 19.36 -6.07 12.11
N ARG A 191 19.91 -6.85 11.16
CA ARG A 191 19.71 -8.31 11.14
C ARG A 191 20.18 -8.95 12.44
N ALA A 192 21.42 -8.68 12.87
CA ALA A 192 21.96 -9.24 14.11
C ALA A 192 21.09 -8.91 15.33
N ARG A 193 20.49 -7.72 15.39
CA ARG A 193 19.60 -7.34 16.48
C ARG A 193 18.28 -8.13 16.46
N ILE A 194 17.71 -8.36 15.29
CA ILE A 194 16.49 -9.17 15.15
C ILE A 194 16.74 -10.62 15.53
N ASP A 195 17.84 -11.19 15.01
CA ASP A 195 18.26 -12.56 15.29
C ASP A 195 18.49 -12.76 16.80
N GLU A 196 19.24 -11.87 17.46
CA GLU A 196 19.49 -11.90 18.91
C GLU A 196 18.18 -11.91 19.73
N VAL A 197 17.23 -11.07 19.36
CA VAL A 197 15.95 -10.94 20.09
C VAL A 197 15.09 -12.20 19.89
N PHE A 198 15.02 -12.75 18.68
CA PHE A 198 14.27 -13.97 18.42
C PHE A 198 14.94 -15.21 19.01
N ASP A 199 16.27 -15.27 19.01
CA ASP A 199 17.01 -16.34 19.72
C ASP A 199 16.78 -16.28 21.22
N GLY A 200 16.74 -15.08 21.79
CA GLY A 200 16.34 -14.87 23.18
C GLY A 200 14.92 -15.38 23.48
N LEU A 201 13.98 -15.14 22.57
CA LEU A 201 12.61 -15.64 22.72
C LEU A 201 12.53 -17.17 22.62
N ARG A 202 13.30 -17.79 21.71
CA ARG A 202 13.41 -19.27 21.61
C ARG A 202 14.01 -19.91 22.86
N ALA A 203 14.95 -19.22 23.52
CA ALA A 203 15.64 -19.75 24.70
C ALA A 203 14.75 -19.86 25.96
N ILE A 204 13.56 -19.25 25.95
CA ILE A 204 12.59 -19.37 27.05
C ILE A 204 11.90 -20.74 26.95
N GLU A 205 12.11 -21.61 27.93
CA GLU A 205 11.58 -22.99 27.94
C GLU A 205 10.08 -23.04 28.28
N GLU A 206 9.64 -22.19 29.22
CA GLU A 206 8.24 -22.16 29.65
C GLU A 206 7.36 -21.43 28.64
N LEU A 207 6.35 -22.14 28.10
CA LEU A 207 5.51 -21.60 27.03
C LEU A 207 4.73 -20.34 27.44
N SER A 208 4.21 -20.30 28.66
CA SER A 208 3.47 -19.14 29.18
C SER A 208 4.34 -17.89 29.28
N GLU A 209 5.58 -18.04 29.78
CA GLU A 209 6.55 -16.95 29.84
C GLU A 209 6.97 -16.48 28.44
N ARG A 210 7.04 -17.40 27.50
CA ARG A 210 7.39 -17.15 26.11
C ARG A 210 6.31 -16.37 25.36
N GLU A 211 5.05 -16.70 25.58
CA GLU A 211 3.92 -15.92 25.04
C GLU A 211 3.87 -14.50 25.60
N GLU A 212 4.14 -14.32 26.90
CA GLU A 212 4.27 -12.99 27.51
C GLU A 212 5.46 -12.21 26.93
N ALA A 213 6.62 -12.86 26.79
CA ALA A 213 7.84 -12.26 26.23
C ALA A 213 7.66 -11.86 24.77
N ARG A 214 6.80 -12.54 24.01
CA ARG A 214 6.48 -12.20 22.63
C ARG A 214 5.99 -10.76 22.47
N MET A 215 5.12 -10.29 23.37
CA MET A 215 4.64 -8.89 23.32
C MET A 215 5.77 -7.89 23.52
N SER A 216 6.69 -8.16 24.45
CA SER A 216 7.87 -7.33 24.69
C SER A 216 8.81 -7.33 23.48
N THR A 217 9.00 -8.49 22.85
CA THR A 217 9.77 -8.67 21.61
C THR A 217 9.20 -7.79 20.49
N VAL A 218 7.89 -7.84 20.28
CA VAL A 218 7.22 -7.01 19.26
C VAL A 218 7.45 -5.52 19.52
N ILE A 219 7.29 -5.06 20.77
CA ILE A 219 7.52 -3.64 21.12
C ILE A 219 8.98 -3.23 20.86
N ASN A 220 9.95 -4.07 21.23
CA ASN A 220 11.38 -3.78 21.08
C ASN A 220 11.82 -3.69 19.61
N LEU A 221 11.27 -4.53 18.74
CA LEU A 221 11.65 -4.57 17.33
C LEU A 221 10.85 -3.57 16.47
N LEU A 222 9.67 -3.13 16.91
CA LEU A 222 8.82 -2.21 16.15
C LEU A 222 9.52 -0.88 15.81
N ALA A 223 10.41 -0.41 16.68
CA ALA A 223 11.17 0.82 16.48
C ALA A 223 12.12 0.78 15.27
N ILE A 224 12.50 -0.41 14.79
CA ILE A 224 13.32 -0.57 13.58
C ILE A 224 12.52 -0.17 12.33
N GLY A 225 11.22 -0.49 12.31
CA GLY A 225 10.32 -0.12 11.22
C GLY A 225 10.62 -0.83 9.90
N ARG A 226 10.42 -0.12 8.78
CA ARG A 226 10.54 -0.67 7.41
C ARG A 226 11.82 -1.46 7.10
N PRO A 227 13.01 -1.08 7.59
CA PRO A 227 14.24 -1.85 7.34
C PRO A 227 14.19 -3.30 7.81
N SER A 228 13.31 -3.65 8.76
CA SER A 228 13.16 -5.02 9.26
C SER A 228 12.22 -5.89 8.41
N VAL A 229 11.45 -5.32 7.49
CA VAL A 229 10.34 -6.03 6.81
C VAL A 229 10.79 -7.29 6.10
N GLU A 230 11.83 -7.23 5.26
CA GLU A 230 12.32 -8.42 4.52
C GLU A 230 12.83 -9.51 5.47
N ILE A 231 13.51 -9.10 6.54
CA ILE A 231 14.02 -10.02 7.57
C ILE A 231 12.83 -10.68 8.30
N LEU A 232 11.82 -9.91 8.66
CA LEU A 232 10.62 -10.44 9.33
C LEU A 232 9.79 -11.35 8.42
N ILE A 233 9.79 -11.10 7.10
CA ILE A 233 9.16 -11.99 6.12
C ILE A 233 9.82 -13.38 6.14
N GLU A 234 11.16 -13.44 6.25
CA GLU A 234 11.86 -14.72 6.39
C GLU A 234 11.40 -15.48 7.66
N TYR A 235 11.20 -14.76 8.77
CA TYR A 235 10.73 -15.34 10.03
C TYR A 235 9.26 -15.80 10.02
N LEU A 236 8.47 -15.46 9.02
CA LEU A 236 7.15 -16.08 8.82
C LEU A 236 7.23 -17.58 8.49
N ASP A 237 8.37 -18.06 8.03
CA ASP A 237 8.61 -19.47 7.73
C ASP A 237 9.39 -20.22 8.84
N ASP A 238 9.57 -19.59 10.02
CA ASP A 238 10.26 -20.19 11.15
C ASP A 238 9.53 -21.47 11.64
N ASP A 239 10.29 -22.46 12.12
CA ASP A 239 9.72 -23.69 12.66
C ASP A 239 8.88 -23.44 13.92
N ASP A 240 9.25 -22.44 14.70
CA ASP A 240 8.60 -22.05 15.93
C ASP A 240 7.39 -21.11 15.71
N TRP A 241 6.21 -21.56 16.06
CA TRP A 241 4.98 -20.82 15.85
C TRP A 241 4.94 -19.49 16.63
N VAL A 242 5.59 -19.39 17.83
CA VAL A 242 5.66 -18.13 18.60
C VAL A 242 6.45 -17.07 17.83
N ILE A 243 7.53 -17.49 17.15
CA ILE A 243 8.33 -16.60 16.27
C ILE A 243 7.51 -16.17 15.08
N ARG A 244 6.80 -17.10 14.41
CA ARG A 244 5.92 -16.73 13.28
C ARG A 244 4.82 -15.75 13.69
N GLU A 245 4.23 -15.92 14.88
CA GLU A 245 3.27 -14.97 15.44
C GLU A 245 3.87 -13.58 15.68
N ALA A 246 5.07 -13.53 16.29
CA ALA A 246 5.76 -12.27 16.55
C ALA A 246 6.10 -11.55 15.23
N ALA A 247 6.59 -12.29 14.23
CA ALA A 247 6.88 -11.76 12.90
C ALA A 247 5.62 -11.22 12.21
N ALA A 248 4.51 -11.98 12.25
CA ALA A 248 3.24 -11.56 11.66
C ALA A 248 2.69 -10.28 12.34
N ASP A 249 2.72 -10.20 13.67
CA ASP A 249 2.25 -9.03 14.43
C ASP A 249 3.11 -7.78 14.14
N LEU A 250 4.44 -7.94 14.07
CA LEU A 250 5.37 -6.88 13.70
C LEU A 250 5.09 -6.34 12.30
N LEU A 251 4.96 -7.22 11.31
CA LEU A 251 4.67 -6.84 9.92
C LEU A 251 3.37 -6.08 9.80
N GLY A 252 2.33 -6.49 10.53
CA GLY A 252 1.06 -5.78 10.58
C GLY A 252 1.17 -4.38 11.19
N LYS A 253 1.91 -4.22 12.28
CA LYS A 253 2.13 -2.94 12.96
C LYS A 253 3.02 -1.99 12.17
N ILE A 254 4.00 -2.52 11.42
CA ILE A 254 4.83 -1.72 10.50
C ILE A 254 3.99 -1.24 9.32
N GLY A 255 3.02 -2.02 8.86
CA GLY A 255 2.05 -1.61 7.85
C GLY A 255 2.61 -1.57 6.42
N ASP A 256 3.72 -2.27 6.14
CA ASP A 256 4.33 -2.28 4.82
C ASP A 256 3.63 -3.28 3.89
N VAL A 257 3.25 -2.82 2.69
CA VAL A 257 2.49 -3.61 1.70
C VAL A 257 3.26 -4.83 1.17
N ARG A 258 4.60 -4.89 1.32
CA ARG A 258 5.42 -6.06 0.96
C ARG A 258 5.05 -7.30 1.79
N ALA A 259 4.55 -7.09 3.00
CA ALA A 259 4.12 -8.17 3.88
C ALA A 259 2.79 -8.82 3.45
N VAL A 260 2.04 -8.22 2.53
CA VAL A 260 0.67 -8.68 2.19
C VAL A 260 0.67 -10.11 1.65
N GLU A 261 1.43 -10.40 0.59
CA GLU A 261 1.47 -11.76 0.01
C GLU A 261 2.02 -12.80 0.98
N PRO A 262 3.15 -12.55 1.70
CA PRO A 262 3.64 -13.47 2.72
C PRO A 262 2.61 -13.76 3.83
N LEU A 263 1.93 -12.74 4.34
CA LEU A 263 0.88 -12.92 5.35
C LEU A 263 -0.35 -13.66 4.79
N MET A 264 -0.76 -13.40 3.54
CA MET A 264 -1.80 -14.18 2.86
C MET A 264 -1.42 -15.66 2.75
N GLN A 265 -0.16 -15.95 2.45
CA GLN A 265 0.35 -17.32 2.41
C GLN A 265 0.25 -17.98 3.78
N ARG A 266 0.67 -17.31 4.87
CA ARG A 266 0.51 -17.85 6.24
C ARG A 266 -0.95 -18.12 6.59
N LEU A 267 -1.84 -17.18 6.27
CA LEU A 267 -3.27 -17.36 6.50
C LEU A 267 -3.83 -18.63 5.81
N ARG A 268 -3.33 -18.95 4.62
CA ARG A 268 -3.76 -20.15 3.86
C ARG A 268 -3.20 -21.46 4.42
N VAL A 269 -1.88 -21.49 4.73
CA VAL A 269 -1.16 -22.76 4.92
C VAL A 269 -0.69 -23.02 6.33
N ASP A 270 -0.65 -22.05 7.25
CA ASP A 270 -0.13 -22.27 8.59
C ASP A 270 -0.97 -23.33 9.33
N LYS A 271 -0.31 -24.15 10.12
CA LYS A 271 -0.97 -25.18 10.93
C LYS A 271 -1.49 -24.61 12.25
N ASP A 272 -0.84 -23.55 12.72
CA ASP A 272 -1.20 -22.88 13.97
C ASP A 272 -2.31 -21.86 13.74
N THR A 273 -3.34 -21.91 14.61
CA THR A 273 -4.50 -21.03 14.52
C THR A 273 -4.16 -19.60 14.94
N GLY A 274 -3.30 -19.43 15.95
CA GLY A 274 -2.86 -18.12 16.44
C GLY A 274 -2.07 -17.36 15.36
N VAL A 275 -1.20 -18.05 14.62
CA VAL A 275 -0.50 -17.47 13.46
C VAL A 275 -1.51 -17.00 12.41
N LYS A 276 -2.54 -17.77 12.09
CA LYS A 276 -3.61 -17.37 11.15
C LYS A 276 -4.40 -16.16 11.63
N GLU A 277 -4.75 -16.12 12.89
CA GLU A 277 -5.46 -14.99 13.51
C GLU A 277 -4.62 -13.70 13.44
N LEU A 278 -3.34 -13.80 13.79
CA LEU A 278 -2.41 -12.67 13.69
C LEU A 278 -2.14 -12.24 12.25
N ALA A 279 -1.97 -13.19 11.33
CA ALA A 279 -1.82 -12.88 9.91
C ALA A 279 -3.05 -12.11 9.38
N MET A 280 -4.26 -12.55 9.72
CA MET A 280 -5.50 -11.85 9.34
C MET A 280 -5.60 -10.45 9.93
N LYS A 281 -5.32 -10.31 11.24
CA LYS A 281 -5.31 -9.02 11.93
C LYS A 281 -4.29 -8.06 11.29
N SER A 282 -3.10 -8.57 10.98
CA SER A 282 -2.00 -7.82 10.40
C SER A 282 -2.30 -7.36 8.98
N LEU A 283 -2.89 -8.22 8.15
CA LEU A 283 -3.41 -7.84 6.84
C LEU A 283 -4.48 -6.74 6.95
N GLY A 284 -5.37 -6.82 7.94
CA GLY A 284 -6.36 -5.79 8.23
C GLY A 284 -5.73 -4.46 8.68
N LEU A 285 -4.59 -4.46 9.40
CA LEU A 285 -3.86 -3.25 9.78
C LEU A 285 -3.21 -2.57 8.58
N ILE A 286 -2.66 -3.35 7.64
CA ILE A 286 -2.10 -2.84 6.38
C ILE A 286 -3.21 -2.21 5.52
N GLY A 287 -4.40 -2.80 5.53
CA GLY A 287 -5.60 -2.26 4.85
C GLY A 287 -5.56 -2.38 3.33
N ASP A 288 -4.74 -3.30 2.80
CA ASP A 288 -4.67 -3.63 1.37
C ASP A 288 -5.94 -4.36 0.91
N ALA A 289 -6.33 -4.15 -0.35
CA ALA A 289 -7.53 -4.76 -0.91
C ALA A 289 -7.34 -6.21 -1.40
N ARG A 290 -6.11 -6.61 -1.72
CA ARG A 290 -5.79 -7.94 -2.26
C ARG A 290 -6.30 -9.12 -1.42
N PRO A 291 -6.27 -9.06 -0.05
CA PRO A 291 -6.78 -10.14 0.77
C PRO A 291 -8.31 -10.22 0.88
N ALA A 292 -9.08 -9.31 0.29
CA ALA A 292 -10.54 -9.20 0.48
C ALA A 292 -11.27 -10.55 0.30
N GLN A 293 -10.93 -11.31 -0.75
CA GLN A 293 -11.52 -12.62 -1.00
C GLN A 293 -11.23 -13.61 0.16
N LEU A 294 -10.01 -13.62 0.71
CA LEU A 294 -9.65 -14.49 1.83
C LEU A 294 -10.42 -14.13 3.11
N TYR A 295 -10.68 -12.84 3.33
CA TYR A 295 -11.50 -12.40 4.46
C TYR A 295 -12.94 -12.89 4.30
N ILE A 296 -13.52 -12.78 3.11
CA ILE A 296 -14.88 -13.29 2.82
C ILE A 296 -14.95 -14.80 3.08
N GLU A 297 -13.96 -15.57 2.62
CA GLU A 297 -13.87 -17.02 2.82
C GLU A 297 -13.70 -17.41 4.30
N ALA A 298 -13.14 -16.53 5.12
CA ALA A 298 -12.92 -16.76 6.54
C ALA A 298 -14.14 -16.44 7.42
N ILE A 299 -15.15 -15.71 6.93
CA ILE A 299 -16.37 -15.37 7.71
C ILE A 299 -17.08 -16.62 8.30
N PRO A 300 -17.21 -17.77 7.59
CA PRO A 300 -17.81 -18.96 8.18
C PRO A 300 -16.94 -19.65 9.24
N ILE A 301 -15.65 -19.34 9.33
CA ILE A 301 -14.70 -20.00 10.23
C ILE A 301 -14.73 -19.29 11.59
N ARG A 302 -15.28 -19.93 12.61
CA ARG A 302 -15.53 -19.29 13.94
C ARG A 302 -14.33 -18.55 14.52
N PRO A 303 -13.10 -19.11 14.62
CA PRO A 303 -11.96 -18.40 15.20
C PRO A 303 -11.56 -17.14 14.40
N LEU A 304 -11.73 -17.15 13.07
CA LEU A 304 -11.29 -16.08 12.19
C LEU A 304 -12.37 -15.04 11.88
N ARG A 305 -13.64 -15.35 12.18
CA ARG A 305 -14.80 -14.57 11.73
C ARG A 305 -14.76 -13.09 12.12
N VAL A 306 -14.48 -12.80 13.37
CA VAL A 306 -14.42 -11.42 13.88
C VAL A 306 -13.26 -10.67 13.25
N TYR A 307 -12.08 -11.30 13.21
CA TYR A 307 -10.88 -10.71 12.59
C TYR A 307 -11.08 -10.45 11.09
N ALA A 308 -11.76 -11.36 10.38
CA ALA A 308 -12.12 -11.19 8.98
C ALA A 308 -13.01 -9.96 8.76
N MET A 309 -14.03 -9.79 9.60
CA MET A 309 -14.93 -8.63 9.52
C MET A 309 -14.24 -7.32 9.88
N GLU A 310 -13.37 -7.32 10.89
CA GLU A 310 -12.54 -6.16 11.24
C GLU A 310 -11.57 -5.79 10.11
N ALA A 311 -10.96 -6.79 9.47
CA ALA A 311 -10.05 -6.58 8.35
C ALA A 311 -10.79 -6.01 7.13
N LEU A 312 -11.97 -6.54 6.77
CA LEU A 312 -12.83 -6.02 5.69
C LEU A 312 -13.23 -4.57 5.93
N ALA A 313 -13.57 -4.21 7.18
CA ALA A 313 -13.93 -2.82 7.53
C ALA A 313 -12.77 -1.82 7.36
N LYS A 314 -11.51 -2.29 7.39
CA LYS A 314 -10.27 -1.51 7.23
C LYS A 314 -9.73 -1.47 5.80
N VAL A 315 -10.30 -2.23 4.87
CA VAL A 315 -9.91 -2.19 3.45
C VAL A 315 -10.05 -0.76 2.95
N LYS A 316 -8.98 -0.21 2.40
CA LYS A 316 -8.92 1.18 1.91
C LYS A 316 -9.74 1.36 0.64
N ASP A 317 -9.62 0.44 -0.30
CA ASP A 317 -10.42 0.39 -1.51
C ASP A 317 -11.69 -0.42 -1.28
N VAL A 318 -12.73 0.24 -0.81
CA VAL A 318 -14.02 -0.40 -0.46
C VAL A 318 -14.76 -0.89 -1.71
N GLU A 319 -14.44 -0.38 -2.90
CA GLU A 319 -15.09 -0.78 -4.15
C GLU A 319 -14.93 -2.28 -4.45
N VAL A 320 -13.82 -2.89 -4.06
CA VAL A 320 -13.58 -4.34 -4.21
C VAL A 320 -14.59 -5.19 -3.42
N LEU A 321 -15.28 -4.61 -2.46
CA LEU A 321 -16.30 -5.27 -1.64
C LEU A 321 -17.71 -5.17 -2.22
N ARG A 322 -17.91 -4.37 -3.28
CA ARG A 322 -19.22 -4.16 -3.92
C ARG A 322 -19.94 -5.46 -4.32
N PRO A 323 -19.28 -6.50 -4.88
CA PRO A 323 -19.92 -7.75 -5.21
C PRO A 323 -20.55 -8.48 -4.00
N TYR A 324 -20.14 -8.14 -2.79
CA TYR A 324 -20.56 -8.75 -1.53
C TYR A 324 -21.54 -7.89 -0.74
N LYS A 325 -22.08 -6.81 -1.29
CA LYS A 325 -22.99 -5.88 -0.59
C LYS A 325 -24.15 -6.61 0.08
N GLU A 326 -24.83 -7.51 -0.63
CA GLU A 326 -25.94 -8.28 -0.08
C GLU A 326 -25.53 -9.19 1.12
N LEU A 327 -24.28 -9.66 1.15
CA LEU A 327 -23.75 -10.40 2.28
C LEU A 327 -23.64 -9.47 3.51
N PHE A 328 -23.08 -8.29 3.35
CA PHE A 328 -22.94 -7.33 4.44
C PHE A 328 -24.29 -6.83 4.94
N ASP A 329 -25.26 -6.57 4.07
CA ASP A 329 -26.62 -6.18 4.45
C ASP A 329 -27.30 -7.27 5.31
N ARG A 330 -27.11 -8.54 5.00
CA ARG A 330 -27.62 -9.65 5.83
C ARG A 330 -26.89 -9.76 7.16
N LEU A 331 -25.57 -9.52 7.18
CA LEU A 331 -24.75 -9.62 8.39
C LEU A 331 -24.95 -8.43 9.37
N ARG A 332 -25.62 -7.32 8.96
CA ARG A 332 -26.07 -6.25 9.87
C ARG A 332 -26.94 -6.78 11.02
N ALA A 333 -27.67 -7.88 10.81
CA ALA A 333 -28.52 -8.53 11.80
C ALA A 333 -27.86 -9.76 12.47
N ASP A 334 -26.55 -9.92 12.37
CA ASP A 334 -25.83 -11.03 12.96
C ASP A 334 -25.92 -11.00 14.51
N ARG A 335 -25.93 -12.20 15.13
CA ARG A 335 -25.97 -12.33 16.58
C ARG A 335 -24.69 -11.87 17.27
N ASP A 336 -23.57 -11.91 16.57
CA ASP A 336 -22.30 -11.36 17.04
C ASP A 336 -22.29 -9.86 16.77
N GLY A 337 -22.25 -9.06 17.84
CA GLY A 337 -22.31 -7.60 17.75
C GLY A 337 -21.15 -6.97 16.99
N LEU A 338 -19.94 -7.56 17.02
CA LEU A 338 -18.79 -7.06 16.25
C LEU A 338 -18.95 -7.35 14.76
N VAL A 339 -19.49 -8.52 14.41
CA VAL A 339 -19.81 -8.87 13.03
C VAL A 339 -20.89 -7.93 12.49
N ALA A 340 -21.98 -7.71 13.24
CA ALA A 340 -23.05 -6.82 12.84
C ALA A 340 -22.56 -5.37 12.67
N TYR A 341 -21.77 -4.87 13.61
CA TYR A 341 -21.22 -3.52 13.57
C TYR A 341 -20.30 -3.30 12.35
N ASN A 342 -19.33 -4.20 12.12
CA ASN A 342 -18.40 -4.06 10.98
C ASN A 342 -19.13 -4.22 9.64
N SER A 343 -20.14 -5.08 9.57
CA SER A 343 -20.99 -5.21 8.35
C SER A 343 -21.73 -3.91 8.07
N GLY A 344 -22.27 -3.26 9.10
CA GLY A 344 -22.89 -1.94 8.99
C GLY A 344 -21.94 -0.91 8.41
N LEU A 345 -20.72 -0.81 8.97
CA LEU A 345 -19.70 0.13 8.50
C LEU A 345 -19.32 -0.08 7.02
N ILE A 346 -19.20 -1.34 6.58
CA ILE A 346 -18.86 -1.66 5.20
C ILE A 346 -20.02 -1.29 4.27
N ALA A 347 -21.25 -1.68 4.63
CA ALA A 347 -22.42 -1.39 3.82
C ALA A 347 -22.68 0.12 3.70
N ASP A 348 -22.52 0.89 4.81
CA ASP A 348 -22.65 2.35 4.79
C ASP A 348 -21.58 3.02 3.89
N LYS A 349 -20.33 2.52 3.93
CA LYS A 349 -19.28 3.00 3.01
C LYS A 349 -19.63 2.70 1.54
N LEU A 350 -20.17 1.53 1.23
CA LEU A 350 -20.62 1.18 -0.12
C LEU A 350 -21.81 2.04 -0.57
N GLU A 351 -22.75 2.33 0.32
CA GLU A 351 -23.89 3.21 0.04
C GLU A 351 -23.43 4.66 -0.20
N ALA A 352 -22.44 5.13 0.57
CA ALA A 352 -21.84 6.45 0.35
C ALA A 352 -21.18 6.58 -1.04
N LEU A 353 -20.57 5.51 -1.55
CA LEU A 353 -20.03 5.48 -2.91
C LEU A 353 -21.13 5.55 -3.99
N ASP A 354 -22.33 5.04 -3.70
CA ASP A 354 -23.48 5.08 -4.62
C ASP A 354 -24.16 6.45 -4.64
N GLY A 355 -23.72 7.43 -3.81
CA GLY A 355 -24.31 8.76 -3.72
C GLY A 355 -25.69 8.79 -3.06
N THR A 356 -26.08 7.72 -2.38
CA THR A 356 -27.30 7.67 -1.58
C THR A 356 -27.05 8.35 -0.23
N PRO A 357 -27.80 9.41 0.16
CA PRO A 357 -27.63 10.00 1.49
C PRO A 357 -27.94 8.94 2.55
N VAL A 358 -27.03 8.77 3.50
CA VAL A 358 -27.23 7.94 4.70
C VAL A 358 -28.55 8.32 5.32
N GLY A 359 -29.52 7.43 5.27
CA GLY A 359 -30.90 7.66 5.68
C GLY A 359 -30.97 8.11 7.13
N SER A 360 -31.55 9.27 7.35
CA SER A 360 -32.13 9.69 8.62
C SER A 360 -33.27 8.72 9.01
N GLN A 361 -32.94 7.58 9.57
CA GLN A 361 -33.93 6.76 10.28
C GLN A 361 -33.93 7.12 11.77
N GLY A 362 -35.03 7.69 12.20
CA GLY A 362 -35.36 7.81 13.61
C GLY A 362 -35.88 9.16 14.06
N GLY A 363 -36.79 9.76 13.32
CA GLY A 363 -37.74 10.68 13.93
C GLY A 363 -38.77 9.84 14.69
N HIS A 364 -38.65 9.73 16.00
CA HIS A 364 -39.76 9.42 16.85
C HIS A 364 -40.75 10.60 16.72
N GLU A 365 -41.82 10.38 16.04
CA GLU A 365 -43.07 11.14 16.25
C GLU A 365 -43.63 10.66 17.59
N ASP A 366 -43.44 11.42 18.64
CA ASP A 366 -44.30 11.39 19.83
C ASP A 366 -45.60 12.07 19.43
N ASP A 367 -46.64 11.30 19.24
CA ASP A 367 -48.02 11.76 19.25
C ASP A 367 -48.59 11.59 20.64
N GLU A 368 -49.16 12.65 21.16
CA GLU A 368 -50.05 12.94 22.28
C GLU A 368 -50.66 11.80 23.11
#